data_ebc9d237c554e6e6df2a6b9d96d399ef
#
_entry.id   ebc9d237c554e6e6df2a6b9d96d399ef
#
_cell.length_a   1.000
_cell.length_b   1.000
_cell.length_c   1.000
_cell.angle_alpha   90.00
_cell.angle_beta   90.00
_cell.angle_gamma   90.00
#
_symmetry.space_group_name_H-M   'P 1'
#
loop_
_entity.id
_entity.type
_entity.pdbx_description
1 polymer ?
#
loop_
_entity_poly.entity_id
_entity_poly.type
_entity_poly.pdbx_seq_one_letter_code
_entity_poly.pdbx_strand_id
1 'polypeptide(L)'
;MKRSKQLLSVLLVLVMVFSLFAGCSQTPPATEPPEQNVTETQSSVENETQSNTEAAPTVREITDMAGRTVEVPIEIESVFSTGPIAAIYLYTVAPDLLLGWNYELNNIEKSIILEQYHSLPNFGMGDKVNYEAVIAAGPTIALNVGTINDKMISDCDALTESLGIPVIAVDGDLMSAPAAYRFLGDLLGVEEHAEKLAAYAEETYSDIANMNIPEDEKVRIYYGNGEDSLETAPAGSSHAQIIEMVNAINVADLELGDGSRVQISAEQLLAWDPDFIVVNGEPKANMSGGSAADAILADPDFASLTAVQEEKVYGTPNAPFSWVDRPPGPNRIIGIRWLSGLIYPEYLNFDVNEEVKEFFSLFYHVELTDEQLDNLYKGIVQ
;
A
#
# COMPACT_ATOMS: atom_id res chain seq x y z
N MET A 1 -17.45 -22.34 45.09
CA MET A 1 -18.90 -22.66 45.24
C MET A 1 -19.59 -22.38 43.91
N LYS A 2 -19.91 -23.46 43.22
CA LYS A 2 -21.28 -23.88 42.80
C LYS A 2 -21.95 -22.86 41.86
N ARG A 3 -22.43 -23.14 40.69
CA ARG A 3 -22.87 -24.34 39.86
C ARG A 3 -23.35 -23.71 38.54
N SER A 4 -22.98 -24.12 37.33
CA SER A 4 -23.52 -25.26 36.56
C SER A 4 -24.99 -25.15 36.17
N LYS A 5 -25.21 -25.42 34.87
CA LYS A 5 -26.41 -26.00 34.21
C LYS A 5 -27.17 -25.03 33.31
N GLN A 6 -27.69 -25.35 32.18
CA GLN A 6 -27.79 -26.53 31.28
C GLN A 6 -28.45 -26.02 29.99
N LEU A 7 -27.96 -26.43 28.87
CA LEU A 7 -28.66 -27.24 27.85
C LEU A 7 -30.17 -27.20 27.84
N LEU A 8 -30.77 -26.82 26.71
CA LEU A 8 -31.83 -27.62 26.10
C LEU A 8 -31.99 -27.34 24.61
N SER A 9 -31.82 -28.39 23.85
CA SER A 9 -32.18 -28.57 22.45
C SER A 9 -33.71 -28.53 22.27
N VAL A 10 -34.16 -27.97 21.15
CA VAL A 10 -35.44 -28.39 20.56
C VAL A 10 -35.26 -28.54 19.05
N LEU A 11 -35.26 -29.80 18.68
CA LEU A 11 -35.46 -30.37 17.36
C LEU A 11 -36.93 -30.28 17.03
N LEU A 12 -37.33 -29.74 15.89
CA LEU A 12 -38.66 -30.06 15.34
C LEU A 12 -38.57 -30.29 13.82
N VAL A 13 -38.76 -31.55 13.50
CA VAL A 13 -39.02 -32.15 12.19
C VAL A 13 -40.48 -31.98 11.89
N LEU A 14 -40.87 -31.62 10.67
CA LEU A 14 -42.09 -32.09 9.99
C LEU A 14 -42.05 -31.66 8.53
N VAL A 15 -41.78 -32.59 7.62
CA VAL A 15 -42.68 -33.47 6.85
C VAL A 15 -43.47 -32.81 5.69
N MET A 16 -43.03 -33.20 4.53
CA MET A 16 -43.69 -33.40 3.22
C MET A 16 -45.17 -33.05 3.08
N VAL A 17 -45.49 -32.40 1.96
CA VAL A 17 -46.63 -32.78 1.12
C VAL A 17 -46.25 -32.68 -0.37
N PHE A 18 -46.28 -33.84 -1.00
CA PHE A 18 -46.32 -34.07 -2.45
C PHE A 18 -47.71 -33.69 -2.97
N SER A 19 -47.78 -33.02 -4.12
CA SER A 19 -48.99 -33.08 -4.95
C SER A 19 -48.57 -33.14 -6.43
N LEU A 20 -48.72 -34.31 -6.94
CA LEU A 20 -48.73 -34.66 -8.37
C LEU A 20 -50.04 -34.14 -9.01
N PHE A 21 -49.91 -33.49 -10.17
CA PHE A 21 -50.97 -33.52 -11.18
C PHE A 21 -50.35 -33.83 -12.55
N ALA A 22 -50.65 -35.03 -12.99
CA ALA A 22 -50.51 -35.47 -14.37
C ALA A 22 -51.76 -35.06 -15.16
N GLY A 23 -51.59 -34.67 -16.40
CA GLY A 23 -52.65 -34.38 -17.33
C GLY A 23 -52.16 -34.56 -18.78
N CYS A 24 -52.60 -35.63 -19.39
CA CYS A 24 -52.29 -36.16 -20.72
C CYS A 24 -52.81 -35.32 -21.90
N SER A 25 -52.00 -35.37 -22.96
CA SER A 25 -52.29 -35.72 -24.36
C SER A 25 -53.38 -34.98 -25.15
N GLN A 26 -52.98 -34.50 -26.34
CA GLN A 26 -53.53 -34.94 -27.62
C GLN A 26 -52.88 -34.23 -28.82
N THR A 27 -52.20 -35.02 -29.66
CA THR A 27 -51.97 -34.74 -31.08
C THR A 27 -53.11 -35.39 -31.85
N PRO A 28 -53.67 -34.89 -32.92
CA PRO A 28 -53.26 -35.08 -34.32
C PRO A 28 -53.79 -34.02 -35.30
N PRO A 29 -53.76 -34.19 -36.64
CA PRO A 29 -52.87 -34.89 -37.54
C PRO A 29 -52.37 -34.00 -38.72
N ALA A 30 -51.45 -34.55 -39.47
CA ALA A 30 -50.88 -34.06 -40.73
C ALA A 30 -51.90 -33.92 -41.88
N THR A 31 -51.62 -32.92 -42.75
CA THR A 31 -52.13 -32.93 -44.12
C THR A 31 -51.03 -32.39 -45.05
N GLU A 32 -50.54 -33.26 -45.92
CA GLU A 32 -49.75 -32.99 -47.15
C GLU A 32 -50.69 -32.88 -48.37
N PRO A 33 -50.14 -32.60 -49.58
CA PRO A 33 -49.73 -31.35 -50.18
C PRO A 33 -50.64 -30.96 -51.38
N PRO A 34 -50.29 -29.96 -52.18
CA PRO A 34 -49.97 -30.28 -53.59
C PRO A 34 -48.78 -29.57 -54.20
N GLU A 35 -48.09 -30.29 -55.05
CA GLU A 35 -47.03 -29.90 -55.98
C GLU A 35 -47.53 -28.85 -57.02
N GLN A 36 -46.62 -28.00 -57.46
CA GLN A 36 -46.30 -27.58 -58.83
C GLN A 36 -45.58 -26.19 -58.73
N ASN A 37 -44.52 -25.82 -59.38
CA ASN A 37 -43.96 -26.12 -60.66
C ASN A 37 -42.61 -25.39 -60.76
N VAL A 38 -41.65 -25.97 -61.42
CA VAL A 38 -40.28 -25.52 -61.73
C VAL A 38 -40.33 -24.26 -62.59
N THR A 39 -39.51 -23.26 -62.21
CA THR A 39 -38.94 -22.31 -63.19
C THR A 39 -37.52 -21.98 -62.71
N GLU A 40 -36.54 -22.47 -63.45
CA GLU A 40 -35.14 -22.12 -63.32
C GLU A 40 -34.93 -20.63 -63.65
N THR A 41 -34.38 -19.89 -62.69
CA THR A 41 -33.72 -18.62 -63.01
C THR A 41 -32.35 -18.67 -62.33
N GLN A 42 -31.31 -18.78 -63.13
CA GLN A 42 -29.91 -18.61 -62.74
C GLN A 42 -29.76 -17.23 -62.16
N SER A 43 -29.41 -17.13 -60.89
CA SER A 43 -28.89 -15.92 -60.27
C SER A 43 -27.54 -16.23 -59.66
N SER A 44 -26.57 -15.47 -60.06
CA SER A 44 -25.18 -15.45 -59.68
C SER A 44 -25.01 -15.53 -58.17
N VAL A 45 -24.25 -16.55 -57.70
CA VAL A 45 -23.78 -16.62 -56.33
C VAL A 45 -22.67 -15.58 -56.16
N GLU A 46 -23.03 -14.41 -55.64
CA GLU A 46 -22.05 -13.54 -54.97
C GLU A 46 -21.65 -14.22 -53.68
N ASN A 47 -20.40 -14.63 -53.68
CA ASN A 47 -19.74 -15.19 -52.52
C ASN A 47 -19.47 -14.03 -51.53
N GLU A 48 -20.43 -13.70 -50.67
CA GLU A 48 -20.16 -12.88 -49.49
C GLU A 48 -19.21 -13.65 -48.60
N THR A 49 -17.94 -13.29 -48.73
CA THR A 49 -16.93 -13.64 -47.70
C THR A 49 -17.35 -12.92 -46.43
N GLN A 50 -18.10 -13.61 -45.56
CA GLN A 50 -18.26 -13.18 -44.17
C GLN A 50 -16.86 -13.08 -43.60
N SER A 51 -16.32 -11.88 -43.52
CA SER A 51 -15.20 -11.52 -42.69
C SER A 51 -15.65 -11.73 -41.27
N ASN A 52 -15.29 -12.87 -40.71
CA ASN A 52 -15.40 -13.14 -39.30
C ASN A 52 -14.36 -12.25 -38.59
N THR A 53 -14.72 -11.01 -38.34
CA THR A 53 -13.89 -10.12 -37.51
C THR A 53 -14.04 -10.68 -36.08
N GLU A 54 -13.12 -11.55 -35.69
CA GLU A 54 -12.97 -11.99 -34.30
C GLU A 54 -12.84 -10.71 -33.46
N ALA A 55 -13.76 -10.53 -32.53
CA ALA A 55 -13.72 -9.37 -31.64
C ALA A 55 -12.35 -9.40 -30.92
N ALA A 56 -11.68 -8.26 -30.87
CA ALA A 56 -10.43 -8.14 -30.15
C ALA A 56 -10.64 -8.62 -28.69
N PRO A 57 -9.68 -9.34 -28.09
CA PRO A 57 -9.81 -9.77 -26.71
C PRO A 57 -10.03 -8.55 -25.81
N THR A 58 -10.91 -8.69 -24.83
CA THR A 58 -11.23 -7.63 -23.86
C THR A 58 -10.49 -7.84 -22.53
N VAL A 59 -9.83 -8.98 -22.39
CA VAL A 59 -9.06 -9.38 -21.19
C VAL A 59 -7.70 -9.92 -21.59
N ARG A 60 -6.75 -9.87 -20.65
CA ARG A 60 -5.42 -10.49 -20.74
C ARG A 60 -5.10 -11.25 -19.46
N GLU A 61 -4.30 -12.29 -19.54
CA GLU A 61 -3.70 -12.96 -18.38
C GLU A 61 -2.41 -12.26 -17.98
N ILE A 62 -2.23 -12.09 -16.67
CA ILE A 62 -0.98 -11.61 -16.07
C ILE A 62 -0.53 -12.59 -14.98
N THR A 63 0.73 -12.56 -14.63
CA THR A 63 1.22 -13.18 -13.38
C THR A 63 1.51 -12.07 -12.40
N ASP A 64 0.80 -12.04 -11.26
CA ASP A 64 1.03 -11.04 -10.24
C ASP A 64 2.29 -11.31 -9.39
N MET A 65 2.65 -10.39 -8.50
CA MET A 65 3.91 -10.53 -7.74
C MET A 65 3.86 -11.65 -6.69
N ALA A 66 2.68 -12.21 -6.39
CA ALA A 66 2.52 -13.43 -5.59
C ALA A 66 2.61 -14.72 -6.43
N GLY A 67 2.84 -14.62 -7.75
CA GLY A 67 2.93 -15.74 -8.67
C GLY A 67 1.58 -16.32 -9.09
N ARG A 68 0.46 -15.63 -8.82
CA ARG A 68 -0.88 -16.05 -9.26
C ARG A 68 -1.11 -15.63 -10.70
N THR A 69 -1.72 -16.51 -11.51
CA THR A 69 -2.24 -16.14 -12.83
C THR A 69 -3.61 -15.49 -12.65
N VAL A 70 -3.77 -14.25 -13.11
CA VAL A 70 -4.98 -13.46 -12.96
C VAL A 70 -5.42 -12.93 -14.32
N GLU A 71 -6.69 -13.11 -14.66
CA GLU A 71 -7.28 -12.49 -15.84
C GLU A 71 -7.70 -11.05 -15.51
N VAL A 72 -7.21 -10.07 -16.27
CA VAL A 72 -7.51 -8.65 -16.07
C VAL A 72 -8.05 -8.04 -17.36
N PRO A 73 -8.94 -7.03 -17.28
CA PRO A 73 -9.31 -6.24 -18.45
C PRO A 73 -8.10 -5.62 -19.14
N ILE A 74 -8.14 -5.49 -20.46
CA ILE A 74 -7.08 -4.80 -21.22
C ILE A 74 -7.07 -3.31 -20.86
N GLU A 75 -8.26 -2.70 -20.76
CA GLU A 75 -8.43 -1.31 -20.35
C GLU A 75 -8.75 -1.26 -18.85
N ILE A 76 -7.88 -0.61 -18.08
CA ILE A 76 -8.05 -0.39 -16.64
C ILE A 76 -8.37 1.11 -16.46
N GLU A 77 -9.61 1.39 -16.07
CA GLU A 77 -10.12 2.77 -15.95
C GLU A 77 -10.13 3.28 -14.51
N SER A 78 -10.21 2.37 -13.54
CA SER A 78 -10.25 2.73 -12.12
C SER A 78 -9.78 1.57 -11.25
N VAL A 79 -9.09 1.90 -10.17
CA VAL A 79 -8.44 0.93 -9.29
C VAL A 79 -8.85 1.18 -7.84
N PHE A 80 -9.37 0.14 -7.19
CA PHE A 80 -9.61 0.16 -5.75
C PHE A 80 -8.35 -0.27 -5.00
N SER A 81 -7.92 0.52 -4.03
CA SER A 81 -6.82 0.21 -3.12
C SER A 81 -7.36 -0.47 -1.86
N THR A 82 -6.95 -1.70 -1.57
CA THR A 82 -7.45 -2.44 -0.39
C THR A 82 -6.94 -1.88 0.93
N GLY A 83 -5.92 -1.03 0.89
CA GLY A 83 -5.33 -0.39 2.06
C GLY A 83 -4.43 0.79 1.71
N PRO A 84 -3.97 1.56 2.72
CA PRO A 84 -3.22 2.80 2.52
C PRO A 84 -1.93 2.65 1.70
N ILE A 85 -1.20 1.54 1.85
CA ILE A 85 0.03 1.30 1.09
C ILE A 85 -0.31 1.22 -0.40
N ALA A 86 -1.36 0.48 -0.77
CA ALA A 86 -1.81 0.36 -2.14
C ALA A 86 -2.26 1.72 -2.72
N ALA A 87 -2.96 2.54 -1.91
CA ALA A 87 -3.37 3.88 -2.32
C ALA A 87 -2.17 4.79 -2.60
N ILE A 88 -1.11 4.72 -1.79
CA ILE A 88 0.10 5.52 -1.99
C ILE A 88 0.86 5.06 -3.25
N TYR A 89 1.07 3.75 -3.44
CA TYR A 89 1.69 3.24 -4.66
C TYR A 89 0.91 3.67 -5.92
N LEU A 90 -0.41 3.54 -5.87
CA LEU A 90 -1.26 3.92 -7.00
C LEU A 90 -1.22 5.43 -7.25
N TYR A 91 -1.32 6.26 -6.19
CA TYR A 91 -1.23 7.71 -6.31
C TYR A 91 0.11 8.14 -6.94
N THR A 92 1.22 7.53 -6.54
CA THR A 92 2.54 7.90 -7.04
C THR A 92 2.76 7.49 -8.49
N VAL A 93 2.18 6.36 -8.95
CA VAL A 93 2.43 5.83 -10.30
C VAL A 93 1.35 6.22 -11.31
N ALA A 94 0.08 6.29 -10.89
CA ALA A 94 -1.06 6.56 -11.78
C ALA A 94 -2.22 7.20 -10.99
N PRO A 95 -2.09 8.44 -10.52
CA PRO A 95 -3.06 9.08 -9.64
C PRO A 95 -4.47 9.17 -10.23
N ASP A 96 -4.60 9.31 -11.55
CA ASP A 96 -5.89 9.42 -12.25
C ASP A 96 -6.72 8.11 -12.19
N LEU A 97 -6.07 6.97 -11.90
CA LEU A 97 -6.75 5.69 -11.73
C LEU A 97 -7.20 5.43 -10.29
N LEU A 98 -6.82 6.29 -9.33
CA LEU A 98 -7.17 6.12 -7.92
C LEU A 98 -8.66 6.36 -7.70
N LEU A 99 -9.40 5.28 -7.37
CA LEU A 99 -10.84 5.35 -7.14
C LEU A 99 -11.19 6.12 -5.86
N GLY A 100 -10.34 6.05 -4.85
CA GLY A 100 -10.54 6.72 -3.58
C GLY A 100 -9.51 6.33 -2.52
N TRP A 101 -9.61 6.97 -1.37
CA TRP A 101 -8.73 6.78 -0.23
C TRP A 101 -9.27 5.73 0.75
N ASN A 102 -8.41 5.28 1.68
CA ASN A 102 -8.78 4.34 2.73
C ASN A 102 -9.16 5.04 4.06
N TYR A 103 -8.98 6.35 4.13
CA TYR A 103 -9.36 7.24 5.23
C TYR A 103 -9.42 8.67 4.70
N GLU A 104 -9.95 9.60 5.51
CA GLU A 104 -9.96 11.01 5.16
C GLU A 104 -8.56 11.60 5.28
N LEU A 105 -8.09 12.25 4.21
CA LEU A 105 -6.81 12.95 4.23
C LEU A 105 -6.84 14.06 5.28
N ASN A 106 -5.83 14.12 6.12
CA ASN A 106 -5.61 15.20 7.08
C ASN A 106 -4.98 16.44 6.39
N ASN A 107 -4.78 17.51 7.15
CA ASN A 107 -4.23 18.76 6.59
C ASN A 107 -2.77 18.61 6.12
N ILE A 108 -1.99 17.72 6.75
CA ILE A 108 -0.59 17.45 6.35
C ILE A 108 -0.57 16.78 4.99
N GLU A 109 -1.37 15.74 4.83
CA GLU A 109 -1.50 15.03 3.57
C GLU A 109 -2.00 15.95 2.45
N LYS A 110 -3.04 16.74 2.72
CA LYS A 110 -3.61 17.72 1.79
C LYS A 110 -2.64 18.85 1.41
N SER A 111 -1.62 19.13 2.20
CA SER A 111 -0.62 20.14 1.84
C SER A 111 0.29 19.72 0.68
N ILE A 112 0.36 18.42 0.41
CA ILE A 112 1.22 17.82 -0.63
C ILE A 112 0.39 17.15 -1.72
N ILE A 113 -0.63 16.36 -1.36
CA ILE A 113 -1.52 15.70 -2.33
C ILE A 113 -2.20 16.77 -3.18
N LEU A 114 -2.23 16.60 -4.50
CA LEU A 114 -2.87 17.54 -5.43
C LEU A 114 -4.35 17.71 -5.11
N GLU A 115 -4.85 18.95 -5.13
CA GLU A 115 -6.19 19.33 -4.70
C GLU A 115 -7.31 18.50 -5.35
N GLN A 116 -7.14 18.13 -6.62
CA GLN A 116 -8.14 17.34 -7.36
C GLN A 116 -8.42 15.96 -6.75
N TYR A 117 -7.50 15.42 -5.94
CA TYR A 117 -7.66 14.11 -5.28
C TYR A 117 -8.12 14.21 -3.82
N HIS A 118 -8.28 15.43 -3.26
CA HIS A 118 -8.71 15.62 -1.87
C HIS A 118 -10.14 15.17 -1.62
N SER A 119 -11.00 15.26 -2.62
CA SER A 119 -12.43 14.95 -2.52
C SER A 119 -12.80 13.54 -2.98
N LEU A 120 -11.82 12.71 -3.28
CA LEU A 120 -12.07 11.31 -3.62
C LEU A 120 -12.77 10.59 -2.47
N PRO A 121 -13.64 9.59 -2.76
CA PRO A 121 -14.34 8.83 -1.72
C PRO A 121 -13.38 8.19 -0.71
N ASN A 122 -13.84 8.07 0.53
CA ASN A 122 -13.19 7.28 1.57
C ASN A 122 -13.91 5.94 1.69
N PHE A 123 -13.23 4.86 1.35
CA PHE A 123 -13.79 3.50 1.39
C PHE A 123 -13.54 2.77 2.71
N GLY A 124 -12.77 3.35 3.63
CA GLY A 124 -12.37 2.72 4.88
C GLY A 124 -11.17 1.77 4.73
N MET A 125 -10.72 1.20 5.85
CA MET A 125 -9.59 0.26 5.87
C MET A 125 -9.82 -0.85 6.90
N GLY A 126 -9.20 -2.01 6.69
CA GLY A 126 -9.34 -3.19 7.55
C GLY A 126 -10.79 -3.63 7.64
N ASP A 127 -11.28 -3.92 8.84
CA ASP A 127 -12.66 -4.37 9.09
C ASP A 127 -13.73 -3.30 8.83
N LYS A 128 -13.31 -2.06 8.54
CA LYS A 128 -14.21 -0.92 8.29
C LYS A 128 -14.37 -0.58 6.81
N VAL A 129 -13.83 -1.39 5.90
CA VAL A 129 -14.02 -1.19 4.47
C VAL A 129 -15.48 -1.30 4.10
N ASN A 130 -16.00 -0.30 3.39
CA ASN A 130 -17.36 -0.30 2.86
C ASN A 130 -17.39 -0.94 1.46
N TYR A 131 -17.41 -2.26 1.41
CA TYR A 131 -17.41 -3.02 0.16
C TYR A 131 -18.64 -2.74 -0.73
N GLU A 132 -19.79 -2.41 -0.14
CA GLU A 132 -20.98 -2.01 -0.93
C GLU A 132 -20.71 -0.71 -1.71
N ALA A 133 -20.06 0.26 -1.06
CA ALA A 133 -19.66 1.51 -1.73
C ALA A 133 -18.58 1.26 -2.80
N VAL A 134 -17.64 0.36 -2.55
CA VAL A 134 -16.61 -0.04 -3.54
C VAL A 134 -17.27 -0.65 -4.77
N ILE A 135 -18.16 -1.63 -4.61
CA ILE A 135 -18.87 -2.28 -5.71
C ILE A 135 -19.73 -1.26 -6.48
N ALA A 136 -20.41 -0.36 -5.77
CA ALA A 136 -21.23 0.69 -6.39
C ALA A 136 -20.39 1.70 -7.19
N ALA A 137 -19.14 1.94 -6.80
CA ALA A 137 -18.21 2.80 -7.53
C ALA A 137 -17.62 2.13 -8.78
N GLY A 138 -17.74 0.81 -8.91
CA GLY A 138 -17.42 0.05 -10.13
C GLY A 138 -15.93 0.04 -10.51
N PRO A 139 -14.98 -0.31 -9.61
CA PRO A 139 -13.58 -0.41 -9.98
C PRO A 139 -13.34 -1.50 -11.03
N THR A 140 -12.37 -1.27 -11.90
CA THR A 140 -11.97 -2.22 -12.93
C THR A 140 -11.19 -3.39 -12.32
N ILE A 141 -10.28 -3.08 -11.40
CA ILE A 141 -9.46 -4.02 -10.61
C ILE A 141 -9.28 -3.49 -9.18
N ALA A 142 -8.71 -4.31 -8.31
CA ALA A 142 -8.22 -3.88 -7.01
C ALA A 142 -6.73 -4.23 -6.84
N LEU A 143 -5.99 -3.41 -6.09
CA LEU A 143 -4.62 -3.67 -5.68
C LEU A 143 -4.54 -3.99 -4.20
N ASN A 144 -3.84 -5.08 -3.87
CA ASN A 144 -3.46 -5.44 -2.51
C ASN A 144 -1.94 -5.41 -2.40
N VAL A 145 -1.40 -4.42 -1.68
CA VAL A 145 0.05 -4.20 -1.55
C VAL A 145 0.49 -4.50 -0.12
N GLY A 146 1.48 -5.37 0.02
CA GLY A 146 2.02 -5.75 1.33
C GLY A 146 3.00 -6.93 1.22
N THR A 147 3.26 -7.60 2.34
CA THR A 147 4.17 -8.75 2.37
C THR A 147 3.56 -9.95 1.65
N ILE A 148 4.25 -10.47 0.65
CA ILE A 148 3.84 -11.68 -0.08
C ILE A 148 3.98 -12.90 0.82
N ASN A 149 2.85 -13.54 1.12
CA ASN A 149 2.75 -14.78 1.88
C ASN A 149 1.41 -15.48 1.60
N ASP A 150 1.21 -16.68 2.15
CA ASP A 150 -0.01 -17.47 1.93
C ASP A 150 -1.28 -16.72 2.36
N LYS A 151 -1.18 -15.87 3.40
CA LYS A 151 -2.32 -15.06 3.86
C LYS A 151 -2.71 -14.03 2.80
N MET A 152 -1.75 -13.28 2.23
CA MET A 152 -2.02 -12.31 1.18
C MET A 152 -2.67 -12.98 -0.04
N ILE A 153 -2.16 -14.15 -0.45
CA ILE A 153 -2.73 -14.91 -1.57
C ILE A 153 -4.20 -15.24 -1.27
N SER A 154 -4.47 -15.80 -0.09
CA SER A 154 -5.83 -16.14 0.34
C SER A 154 -6.75 -14.91 0.44
N ASP A 155 -6.24 -13.80 0.96
CA ASP A 155 -6.99 -12.53 1.06
C ASP A 155 -7.35 -11.99 -0.35
N CYS A 156 -6.42 -12.03 -1.30
CA CYS A 156 -6.68 -11.62 -2.68
C CYS A 156 -7.75 -12.48 -3.35
N ASP A 157 -7.69 -13.81 -3.17
CA ASP A 157 -8.67 -14.74 -3.74
C ASP A 157 -10.06 -14.50 -3.14
N ALA A 158 -10.16 -14.35 -1.82
CA ALA A 158 -11.40 -14.07 -1.12
C ALA A 158 -12.01 -12.72 -1.53
N LEU A 159 -11.17 -11.68 -1.70
CA LEU A 159 -11.61 -10.37 -2.16
C LEU A 159 -12.05 -10.41 -3.63
N THR A 160 -11.37 -11.16 -4.49
CA THR A 160 -11.79 -11.38 -5.89
C THR A 160 -13.19 -12.00 -5.95
N GLU A 161 -13.46 -13.02 -5.13
CA GLU A 161 -14.79 -13.65 -5.05
C GLU A 161 -15.84 -12.66 -4.51
N SER A 162 -15.50 -11.90 -3.48
CA SER A 162 -16.42 -10.97 -2.80
C SER A 162 -16.76 -9.75 -3.65
N LEU A 163 -15.77 -9.17 -4.35
CA LEU A 163 -15.95 -7.96 -5.14
C LEU A 163 -16.38 -8.25 -6.58
N GLY A 164 -16.15 -9.48 -7.08
CA GLY A 164 -16.40 -9.84 -8.47
C GLY A 164 -15.49 -9.18 -9.50
N ILE A 165 -14.33 -8.68 -9.06
CA ILE A 165 -13.28 -8.06 -9.89
C ILE A 165 -11.92 -8.67 -9.57
N PRO A 166 -10.93 -8.62 -10.48
CA PRO A 166 -9.59 -9.09 -10.20
C PRO A 166 -8.93 -8.29 -9.07
N VAL A 167 -8.34 -9.00 -8.10
CA VAL A 167 -7.51 -8.41 -7.03
C VAL A 167 -6.07 -8.85 -7.24
N ILE A 168 -5.20 -7.87 -7.45
CA ILE A 168 -3.80 -8.07 -7.84
C ILE A 168 -2.91 -7.92 -6.61
N ALA A 169 -2.09 -8.92 -6.34
CA ALA A 169 -1.09 -8.88 -5.29
C ALA A 169 0.17 -8.17 -5.77
N VAL A 170 0.62 -7.19 -5.00
CA VAL A 170 1.85 -6.42 -5.24
C VAL A 170 2.75 -6.53 -4.01
N ASP A 171 4.02 -6.82 -4.22
CA ASP A 171 5.00 -6.88 -3.14
C ASP A 171 5.29 -5.48 -2.59
N GLY A 172 4.95 -5.27 -1.33
CA GLY A 172 5.16 -4.01 -0.60
C GLY A 172 6.46 -3.96 0.21
N ASP A 173 7.34 -4.95 0.09
CA ASP A 173 8.67 -4.87 0.68
C ASP A 173 9.44 -3.69 0.09
N LEU A 174 10.18 -2.97 0.95
CA LEU A 174 10.87 -1.76 0.52
C LEU A 174 11.91 -2.05 -0.57
N MET A 175 12.63 -3.17 -0.45
CA MET A 175 13.62 -3.58 -1.46
C MET A 175 12.98 -4.02 -2.78
N SER A 176 11.72 -4.40 -2.75
CA SER A 176 10.95 -4.78 -3.94
C SER A 176 10.32 -3.57 -4.66
N ALA A 177 10.43 -2.35 -4.12
CA ALA A 177 9.78 -1.17 -4.69
C ALA A 177 10.11 -0.94 -6.17
N PRO A 178 11.36 -1.08 -6.67
CA PRO A 178 11.64 -0.96 -8.10
C PRO A 178 10.86 -1.96 -8.96
N ALA A 179 10.81 -3.22 -8.53
CA ALA A 179 10.07 -4.27 -9.23
C ALA A 179 8.56 -4.03 -9.16
N ALA A 180 8.06 -3.55 -8.02
CA ALA A 180 6.64 -3.20 -7.84
C ALA A 180 6.21 -2.06 -8.77
N TYR A 181 7.02 -1.01 -8.91
CA TYR A 181 6.73 0.09 -9.83
C TYR A 181 6.75 -0.38 -11.29
N ARG A 182 7.74 -1.16 -11.71
CA ARG A 182 7.77 -1.71 -13.07
C ARG A 182 6.57 -2.60 -13.36
N PHE A 183 6.21 -3.46 -12.41
CA PHE A 183 5.01 -4.31 -12.51
C PHE A 183 3.74 -3.46 -12.64
N LEU A 184 3.58 -2.43 -11.81
CA LEU A 184 2.43 -1.51 -11.89
C LEU A 184 2.43 -0.72 -13.20
N GLY A 185 3.61 -0.33 -13.71
CA GLY A 185 3.76 0.33 -15.01
C GLY A 185 3.18 -0.50 -16.14
N ASP A 186 3.59 -1.77 -16.26
CA ASP A 186 3.08 -2.72 -17.26
C ASP A 186 1.58 -3.02 -17.07
N LEU A 187 1.15 -3.19 -15.82
CA LEU A 187 -0.25 -3.47 -15.51
C LEU A 187 -1.16 -2.32 -15.92
N LEU A 188 -0.77 -1.08 -15.64
CA LEU A 188 -1.60 0.12 -15.76
C LEU A 188 -1.33 0.93 -17.05
N GLY A 189 -0.34 0.54 -17.87
CA GLY A 189 0.02 1.21 -19.11
C GLY A 189 0.72 2.57 -18.89
N VAL A 190 1.54 2.68 -17.84
CA VAL A 190 2.28 3.90 -17.45
C VAL A 190 3.78 3.63 -17.26
N GLU A 191 4.35 2.79 -18.11
CA GLU A 191 5.70 2.23 -17.98
C GLU A 191 6.78 3.31 -17.91
N GLU A 192 6.64 4.40 -18.68
CA GLU A 192 7.66 5.47 -18.71
C GLU A 192 7.77 6.17 -17.35
N HIS A 193 6.64 6.45 -16.71
CA HIS A 193 6.65 7.08 -15.39
C HIS A 193 7.09 6.09 -14.31
N ALA A 194 6.56 4.89 -14.33
CA ALA A 194 6.90 3.82 -13.41
C ALA A 194 8.40 3.49 -13.41
N GLU A 195 9.06 3.51 -14.60
CA GLU A 195 10.50 3.31 -14.70
C GLU A 195 11.30 4.42 -14.01
N LYS A 196 10.85 5.69 -14.07
CA LYS A 196 11.52 6.80 -13.34
C LYS A 196 11.45 6.58 -11.83
N LEU A 197 10.29 6.14 -11.31
CA LEU A 197 10.12 5.83 -9.89
C LEU A 197 11.00 4.63 -9.47
N ALA A 198 11.04 3.59 -10.30
CA ALA A 198 11.86 2.42 -10.07
C ALA A 198 13.36 2.75 -10.08
N ALA A 199 13.82 3.55 -11.05
CA ALA A 199 15.21 3.96 -11.18
C ALA A 199 15.66 4.81 -9.98
N TYR A 200 14.82 5.76 -9.53
CA TYR A 200 15.10 6.56 -8.33
C TYR A 200 15.28 5.68 -7.07
N ALA A 201 14.43 4.67 -6.90
CA ALA A 201 14.56 3.74 -5.79
C ALA A 201 15.85 2.90 -5.88
N GLU A 202 16.18 2.38 -7.07
CA GLU A 202 17.43 1.62 -7.30
C GLU A 202 18.68 2.47 -7.06
N GLU A 203 18.68 3.72 -7.53
CA GLU A 203 19.77 4.65 -7.29
C GLU A 203 19.94 4.93 -5.78
N THR A 204 18.84 5.19 -5.07
CA THR A 204 18.86 5.33 -3.60
C THR A 204 19.51 4.13 -2.93
N TYR A 205 19.11 2.92 -3.28
CA TYR A 205 19.67 1.70 -2.65
C TYR A 205 21.15 1.50 -3.01
N SER A 206 21.52 1.82 -4.24
CA SER A 206 22.91 1.74 -4.70
C SER A 206 23.82 2.73 -4.00
N ASP A 207 23.37 3.99 -3.85
CA ASP A 207 24.14 5.04 -3.18
C ASP A 207 24.43 4.64 -1.73
N ILE A 208 23.42 4.18 -1.01
CA ILE A 208 23.59 3.76 0.39
C ILE A 208 24.49 2.51 0.50
N ALA A 209 24.32 1.54 -0.37
CA ALA A 209 25.17 0.33 -0.37
C ALA A 209 26.65 0.69 -0.64
N ASN A 210 26.91 1.76 -1.40
CA ASN A 210 28.25 2.23 -1.75
C ASN A 210 28.90 3.12 -0.67
N MET A 211 28.19 3.53 0.38
CA MET A 211 28.75 4.35 1.47
C MET A 211 29.87 3.61 2.24
N ASN A 212 29.84 2.28 2.29
CA ASN A 212 30.86 1.45 2.92
C ASN A 212 31.24 1.87 4.35
N ILE A 213 30.22 2.10 5.20
CA ILE A 213 30.40 2.52 6.60
C ILE A 213 31.20 1.46 7.36
N PRO A 214 32.35 1.80 7.98
CA PRO A 214 33.10 0.89 8.84
C PRO A 214 32.26 0.39 10.02
N GLU A 215 32.50 -0.81 10.50
CA GLU A 215 31.70 -1.42 11.56
C GLU A 215 31.76 -0.61 12.87
N ASP A 216 32.92 -0.03 13.17
CA ASP A 216 33.18 0.81 14.34
C ASP A 216 32.66 2.26 14.20
N GLU A 217 32.18 2.63 13.03
CA GLU A 217 31.54 3.93 12.78
C GLU A 217 30.03 3.83 12.61
N LYS A 218 29.45 2.63 12.74
CA LYS A 218 28.00 2.44 12.68
C LYS A 218 27.30 3.11 13.85
N VAL A 219 26.38 4.01 13.50
CA VAL A 219 25.56 4.77 14.45
C VAL A 219 24.48 3.89 15.07
N ARG A 220 24.29 4.01 16.39
CA ARG A 220 23.26 3.31 17.15
C ARG A 220 22.03 4.19 17.30
N ILE A 221 20.90 3.75 16.75
CA ILE A 221 19.66 4.53 16.67
C ILE A 221 18.56 3.90 17.52
N TYR A 222 17.87 4.73 18.29
CA TYR A 222 16.57 4.44 18.84
C TYR A 222 15.47 5.05 17.98
N TYR A 223 14.46 4.26 17.62
CA TYR A 223 13.27 4.74 16.90
C TYR A 223 12.06 4.73 17.83
N GLY A 224 11.63 5.91 18.27
CA GLY A 224 10.52 6.09 19.20
C GLY A 224 9.19 6.42 18.51
N ASN A 225 8.11 5.88 19.05
CA ASN A 225 6.73 6.09 18.64
C ASN A 225 5.82 6.26 19.85
N GLY A 226 4.58 6.63 19.62
CA GLY A 226 3.60 6.87 20.68
C GLY A 226 3.74 8.26 21.31
N GLU A 227 2.83 8.58 22.25
CA GLU A 227 2.80 9.88 22.90
C GLU A 227 4.00 10.12 23.82
N ASP A 228 4.53 9.06 24.43
CA ASP A 228 5.69 9.08 25.32
C ASP A 228 7.01 8.75 24.59
N SER A 229 6.94 8.47 23.29
CA SER A 229 8.08 8.02 22.48
C SER A 229 8.76 6.74 22.97
N LEU A 230 8.09 5.94 23.80
CA LEU A 230 8.58 4.68 24.38
C LEU A 230 8.01 3.42 23.71
N GLU A 231 7.19 3.56 22.66
CA GLU A 231 6.92 2.47 21.74
C GLU A 231 8.01 2.40 20.68
N THR A 232 8.56 1.21 20.40
CA THR A 232 9.62 1.05 19.39
C THR A 232 9.34 -0.11 18.44
N ALA A 233 9.91 -0.06 17.25
CA ALA A 233 9.90 -1.18 16.31
C ALA A 233 11.20 -1.99 16.48
N PRO A 234 11.12 -3.31 16.81
CA PRO A 234 12.30 -4.15 16.98
C PRO A 234 13.15 -4.25 15.70
N ALA A 235 14.45 -4.51 15.89
CA ALA A 235 15.36 -4.85 14.80
C ALA A 235 14.84 -6.04 13.98
N GLY A 236 15.02 -6.01 12.66
CA GLY A 236 14.46 -6.99 11.73
C GLY A 236 12.96 -6.80 11.41
N SER A 237 12.29 -5.83 12.02
CA SER A 237 10.91 -5.46 11.70
C SER A 237 10.83 -4.65 10.41
N SER A 238 9.81 -4.88 9.58
CA SER A 238 9.54 -4.03 8.40
C SER A 238 9.31 -2.56 8.78
N HIS A 239 8.96 -2.28 10.02
CA HIS A 239 8.73 -0.94 10.57
C HIS A 239 10.01 -0.21 11.02
N ALA A 240 11.15 -0.91 11.09
CA ALA A 240 12.47 -0.34 11.39
C ALA A 240 13.46 -0.53 10.24
N GLN A 241 13.01 -1.07 9.11
CA GLN A 241 13.84 -1.52 7.98
C GLN A 241 14.80 -0.43 7.46
N ILE A 242 14.39 0.83 7.43
CA ILE A 242 15.26 1.91 6.92
C ILE A 242 16.51 2.11 7.79
N ILE A 243 16.45 1.84 9.10
CA ILE A 243 17.60 1.97 10.00
C ILE A 243 18.70 0.99 9.59
N GLU A 244 18.31 -0.24 9.30
CA GLU A 244 19.25 -1.28 8.86
C GLU A 244 19.77 -1.01 7.44
N MET A 245 18.88 -0.50 6.56
CA MET A 245 19.25 -0.15 5.19
C MET A 245 20.31 0.95 5.12
N VAL A 246 20.31 1.91 6.03
CA VAL A 246 21.34 2.97 6.08
C VAL A 246 22.61 2.52 6.82
N ASN A 247 22.77 1.22 7.07
CA ASN A 247 23.91 0.65 7.80
C ASN A 247 24.03 1.13 9.27
N ALA A 248 22.93 1.59 9.88
CA ALA A 248 22.87 1.90 11.30
C ALA A 248 22.44 0.66 12.13
N ILE A 249 22.64 0.75 13.44
CA ILE A 249 22.27 -0.29 14.39
C ILE A 249 20.99 0.16 15.11
N ASN A 250 19.90 -0.57 14.92
CA ASN A 250 18.71 -0.40 15.74
C ASN A 250 19.00 -0.96 17.15
N VAL A 251 18.95 -0.09 18.19
CA VAL A 251 19.23 -0.53 19.58
C VAL A 251 18.12 -1.39 20.16
N ALA A 252 16.94 -1.43 19.55
CA ALA A 252 15.81 -2.25 19.98
C ALA A 252 15.97 -3.71 19.50
N ASP A 253 17.01 -4.39 19.96
CA ASP A 253 17.21 -5.84 19.78
C ASP A 253 16.24 -6.59 20.72
N LEU A 254 15.01 -6.70 20.27
CA LEU A 254 13.88 -7.31 20.98
C LEU A 254 13.26 -8.41 20.12
N GLU A 255 12.57 -9.36 20.76
CA GLU A 255 11.82 -10.37 20.01
C GLU A 255 10.72 -9.71 19.17
N LEU A 256 10.65 -10.10 17.89
CA LEU A 256 9.54 -9.74 17.02
C LEU A 256 8.27 -10.45 17.52
N GLY A 257 7.35 -9.67 18.11
CA GLY A 257 6.02 -10.15 18.47
C GLY A 257 5.04 -10.08 17.31
N ASP A 258 3.78 -10.40 17.60
CA ASP A 258 2.68 -10.28 16.61
C ASP A 258 2.33 -8.81 16.29
N GLY A 259 2.84 -7.85 17.06
CA GLY A 259 2.63 -6.42 16.90
C GLY A 259 3.78 -5.73 16.18
N SER A 260 3.47 -4.60 15.54
CA SER A 260 4.47 -3.78 14.84
C SER A 260 5.28 -2.88 15.77
N ARG A 261 4.92 -2.81 17.05
CA ARG A 261 5.57 -1.99 18.08
C ARG A 261 5.61 -2.73 19.41
N VAL A 262 6.64 -2.45 20.19
CA VAL A 262 6.84 -2.95 21.54
C VAL A 262 6.99 -1.76 22.47
N GLN A 263 6.21 -1.72 23.56
CA GLN A 263 6.38 -0.73 24.62
C GLN A 263 7.62 -1.09 25.46
N ILE A 264 8.48 -0.11 25.67
CA ILE A 264 9.65 -0.22 26.55
C ILE A 264 9.51 0.71 27.76
N SER A 265 10.38 0.57 28.74
CA SER A 265 10.48 1.51 29.85
C SER A 265 11.54 2.59 29.57
N ALA A 266 11.46 3.72 30.29
CA ALA A 266 12.48 4.74 30.24
C ALA A 266 13.87 4.21 30.65
N GLU A 267 13.92 3.31 31.65
CA GLU A 267 15.17 2.68 32.09
C GLU A 267 15.78 1.80 30.99
N GLN A 268 14.96 1.19 30.15
CA GLN A 268 15.46 0.40 29.02
C GLN A 268 16.10 1.32 27.97
N LEU A 269 15.50 2.47 27.66
CA LEU A 269 16.07 3.46 26.75
C LEU A 269 17.40 4.02 27.32
N LEU A 270 17.43 4.35 28.61
CA LEU A 270 18.64 4.79 29.31
C LEU A 270 19.75 3.71 29.27
N ALA A 271 19.39 2.43 29.42
CA ALA A 271 20.35 1.34 29.34
C ALA A 271 20.91 1.11 27.95
N TRP A 272 20.12 1.38 26.92
CA TRP A 272 20.61 1.32 25.53
C TRP A 272 21.53 2.47 25.18
N ASP A 273 21.28 3.67 25.70
CA ASP A 273 22.05 4.91 25.45
C ASP A 273 22.42 5.05 23.95
N PRO A 274 21.45 5.33 23.08
CA PRO A 274 21.68 5.44 21.65
C PRO A 274 22.48 6.71 21.29
N ASP A 275 23.19 6.67 20.13
CA ASP A 275 23.90 7.82 19.59
C ASP A 275 22.94 8.83 18.96
N PHE A 276 21.83 8.35 18.39
CA PHE A 276 20.75 9.12 17.79
C PHE A 276 19.39 8.62 18.25
N ILE A 277 18.46 9.55 18.42
CA ILE A 277 17.05 9.26 18.65
C ILE A 277 16.25 9.86 17.52
N VAL A 278 15.43 9.02 16.88
CA VAL A 278 14.49 9.43 15.83
C VAL A 278 13.08 9.11 16.30
N VAL A 279 12.18 10.08 16.29
CA VAL A 279 10.82 9.91 16.81
C VAL A 279 9.76 10.28 15.80
N ASN A 280 8.71 9.47 15.73
CA ASN A 280 7.65 9.64 14.74
C ASN A 280 6.54 10.60 15.21
N GLY A 281 6.47 10.90 16.50
CA GLY A 281 5.31 11.56 17.09
C GLY A 281 4.06 10.65 17.13
N GLU A 282 2.91 11.25 17.41
CA GLU A 282 1.61 10.55 17.41
C GLU A 282 0.54 11.46 16.77
N PRO A 283 0.28 11.30 15.46
CA PRO A 283 -0.68 12.15 14.75
C PRO A 283 -2.09 12.16 15.34
N LYS A 284 -2.51 11.05 15.98
CA LYS A 284 -3.81 10.98 16.65
C LYS A 284 -3.89 11.87 17.88
N ALA A 285 -2.75 12.13 18.53
CA ALA A 285 -2.61 13.07 19.63
C ALA A 285 -2.23 14.50 19.16
N ASN A 286 -2.23 14.75 17.85
CA ASN A 286 -1.73 15.98 17.22
C ASN A 286 -0.26 16.29 17.56
N MET A 287 0.53 15.27 17.80
CA MET A 287 1.95 15.39 18.10
C MET A 287 2.76 15.09 16.83
N SER A 288 3.45 16.11 16.30
CA SER A 288 4.41 15.93 15.20
C SER A 288 5.69 15.25 15.68
N GLY A 289 6.48 14.71 14.75
CA GLY A 289 7.82 14.21 15.07
C GLY A 289 8.69 15.26 15.74
N GLY A 290 8.69 16.50 15.24
CA GLY A 290 9.39 17.63 15.85
C GLY A 290 8.97 17.90 17.29
N SER A 291 7.66 17.93 17.56
CA SER A 291 7.14 18.11 18.94
C SER A 291 7.53 16.96 19.87
N ALA A 292 7.59 15.73 19.35
CA ALA A 292 8.04 14.56 20.14
C ALA A 292 9.55 14.65 20.44
N ALA A 293 10.36 15.10 19.49
CA ALA A 293 11.79 15.34 19.69
C ALA A 293 12.04 16.42 20.75
N ASP A 294 11.32 17.54 20.65
CA ASP A 294 11.40 18.64 21.64
C ASP A 294 11.01 18.15 23.05
N ALA A 295 10.01 17.28 23.15
CA ALA A 295 9.59 16.70 24.43
C ALA A 295 10.69 15.84 25.06
N ILE A 296 11.39 14.99 24.29
CA ILE A 296 12.51 14.18 24.79
C ILE A 296 13.69 15.10 25.22
N LEU A 297 14.04 16.10 24.41
CA LEU A 297 15.12 17.04 24.73
C LEU A 297 14.85 17.84 26.00
N ALA A 298 13.58 18.11 26.31
CA ALA A 298 13.18 18.86 27.50
C ALA A 298 12.98 17.98 28.74
N ASP A 299 12.93 16.64 28.59
CA ASP A 299 12.63 15.74 29.68
C ASP A 299 13.89 15.50 30.56
N PRO A 300 13.85 15.88 31.87
CA PRO A 300 14.98 15.69 32.77
C PRO A 300 15.33 14.21 32.98
N ASP A 301 14.40 13.28 32.81
CA ASP A 301 14.67 11.85 32.99
C ASP A 301 15.57 11.31 31.87
N PHE A 302 15.59 11.94 30.71
CA PHE A 302 16.46 11.58 29.56
C PHE A 302 17.72 12.44 29.43
N ALA A 303 17.96 13.42 30.31
CA ALA A 303 19.09 14.34 30.25
C ALA A 303 20.49 13.66 30.27
N SER A 304 20.56 12.39 30.70
CA SER A 304 21.81 11.62 30.72
C SER A 304 22.10 10.86 29.43
N LEU A 305 21.14 10.74 28.51
CA LEU A 305 21.33 10.06 27.23
C LEU A 305 22.35 10.80 26.36
N THR A 306 23.26 10.07 25.73
CA THR A 306 24.24 10.61 24.79
C THR A 306 23.57 11.41 23.67
N ALA A 307 22.51 10.89 23.06
CA ALA A 307 21.76 11.59 22.03
C ALA A 307 21.15 12.92 22.50
N VAL A 308 20.69 13.00 23.76
CA VAL A 308 20.12 14.25 24.33
C VAL A 308 21.22 15.27 24.62
N GLN A 309 22.36 14.84 25.17
CA GLN A 309 23.51 15.71 25.47
C GLN A 309 24.15 16.30 24.23
N GLU A 310 24.10 15.57 23.11
CA GLU A 310 24.65 15.98 21.82
C GLU A 310 23.58 16.62 20.89
N GLU A 311 22.35 16.82 21.40
CA GLU A 311 21.22 17.37 20.64
C GLU A 311 20.88 16.54 19.37
N LYS A 312 21.14 15.23 19.40
CA LYS A 312 20.89 14.28 18.30
C LYS A 312 19.54 13.57 18.45
N VAL A 313 18.49 14.35 18.70
CA VAL A 313 17.10 13.89 18.78
C VAL A 313 16.28 14.57 17.69
N TYR A 314 15.71 13.77 16.79
CA TYR A 314 15.07 14.27 15.59
C TYR A 314 13.67 13.71 15.40
N GLY A 315 12.75 14.56 14.97
CA GLY A 315 11.45 14.15 14.52
C GLY A 315 11.48 13.64 13.09
N THR A 316 10.75 12.59 12.78
CA THR A 316 10.60 12.12 11.39
C THR A 316 9.77 13.10 10.58
N PRO A 317 10.16 13.42 9.34
CA PRO A 317 9.25 14.06 8.41
C PRO A 317 8.05 13.16 8.10
N ASN A 318 6.85 13.74 8.08
CA ASN A 318 5.58 13.01 7.96
C ASN A 318 4.66 13.57 6.86
N ALA A 319 5.19 14.32 5.91
CA ALA A 319 4.38 14.88 4.83
C ALA A 319 4.76 14.28 3.47
N PRO A 320 3.75 13.84 2.68
CA PRO A 320 2.37 13.67 3.10
C PRO A 320 2.20 12.49 4.05
N PHE A 321 3.10 11.50 4.03
CA PHE A 321 3.13 10.30 4.87
C PHE A 321 4.50 10.17 5.53
N SER A 322 4.60 9.33 6.58
CA SER A 322 5.86 9.11 7.28
C SER A 322 6.97 8.60 6.35
N TRP A 323 8.15 9.20 6.48
CA TRP A 323 9.32 8.78 5.73
C TRP A 323 10.04 7.58 6.33
N VAL A 324 9.66 7.18 7.55
CA VAL A 324 10.31 6.07 8.26
C VAL A 324 9.44 4.82 8.28
N ASP A 325 8.14 4.95 8.63
CA ASP A 325 7.35 3.78 8.98
C ASP A 325 5.90 3.82 8.48
N ARG A 326 5.05 4.71 8.96
CA ARG A 326 3.58 4.54 8.86
C ARG A 326 2.90 5.50 7.90
N PRO A 327 2.22 4.94 6.89
CA PRO A 327 2.23 3.54 6.46
C PRO A 327 3.59 3.14 5.87
N PRO A 328 4.02 1.86 5.96
CA PRO A 328 5.31 1.42 5.43
C PRO A 328 5.29 1.36 3.89
N GLY A 329 5.12 2.52 3.27
CA GLY A 329 4.98 2.74 1.84
C GLY A 329 6.27 3.25 1.17
N PRO A 330 6.15 3.74 -0.07
CA PRO A 330 7.29 4.20 -0.87
C PRO A 330 7.99 5.46 -0.31
N ASN A 331 7.35 6.21 0.61
CA ASN A 331 7.99 7.34 1.29
C ASN A 331 9.28 6.95 2.05
N ARG A 332 9.41 5.66 2.40
CA ARG A 332 10.64 5.15 3.01
C ARG A 332 11.86 5.27 2.09
N ILE A 333 11.67 5.38 0.77
CA ILE A 333 12.75 5.59 -0.19
C ILE A 333 13.45 6.93 0.08
N ILE A 334 12.67 8.02 0.19
CA ILE A 334 13.27 9.33 0.57
C ILE A 334 13.69 9.34 2.03
N GLY A 335 13.02 8.56 2.89
CA GLY A 335 13.41 8.37 4.29
C GLY A 335 14.82 7.80 4.44
N ILE A 336 15.25 6.90 3.56
CA ILE A 336 16.61 6.36 3.51
C ILE A 336 17.62 7.49 3.23
N ARG A 337 17.39 8.32 2.21
CA ARG A 337 18.28 9.45 1.87
C ARG A 337 18.34 10.48 2.99
N TRP A 338 17.17 10.84 3.55
CA TRP A 338 17.08 11.76 4.69
C TRP A 338 17.84 11.25 5.91
N LEU A 339 17.61 9.99 6.32
CA LEU A 339 18.24 9.41 7.50
C LEU A 339 19.76 9.29 7.30
N SER A 340 20.20 8.89 6.10
CA SER A 340 21.62 8.83 5.78
C SER A 340 22.29 10.22 5.88
N GLY A 341 21.59 11.26 5.39
CA GLY A 341 22.07 12.64 5.48
C GLY A 341 22.18 13.14 6.91
N LEU A 342 21.33 12.62 7.79
CA LEU A 342 21.32 12.98 9.19
C LEU A 342 22.48 12.36 9.97
N ILE A 343 22.78 11.07 9.70
CA ILE A 343 23.70 10.28 10.53
C ILE A 343 25.09 10.08 9.91
N TYR A 344 25.21 10.20 8.57
CA TYR A 344 26.44 9.94 7.82
C TYR A 344 26.72 11.02 6.75
N PRO A 345 26.61 12.32 7.05
CA PRO A 345 26.73 13.37 6.03
C PRO A 345 28.07 13.36 5.29
N GLU A 346 29.15 12.89 5.93
CA GLU A 346 30.50 12.79 5.33
C GLU A 346 30.68 11.66 4.32
N TYR A 347 29.74 10.69 4.29
CA TYR A 347 29.78 9.56 3.38
C TYR A 347 28.91 9.76 2.14
N LEU A 348 28.11 10.85 2.08
CA LEU A 348 27.19 11.09 0.98
C LEU A 348 27.89 11.55 -0.29
N ASN A 349 27.42 11.09 -1.43
CA ASN A 349 27.77 11.56 -2.75
C ASN A 349 26.64 12.37 -3.43
N PHE A 350 25.57 12.70 -2.68
CA PHE A 350 24.38 13.43 -3.15
C PHE A 350 23.99 14.54 -2.16
N ASP A 351 23.18 15.49 -2.62
CA ASP A 351 22.58 16.53 -1.79
C ASP A 351 21.17 16.12 -1.37
N VAL A 352 20.93 15.94 -0.08
CA VAL A 352 19.65 15.46 0.46
C VAL A 352 18.49 16.38 0.07
N ASN A 353 18.70 17.70 0.02
CA ASN A 353 17.64 18.64 -0.31
C ASN A 353 17.22 18.53 -1.78
N GLU A 354 18.16 18.35 -2.68
CA GLU A 354 17.86 18.12 -4.10
C GLU A 354 17.16 16.78 -4.29
N GLU A 355 17.60 15.74 -3.58
CA GLU A 355 16.94 14.42 -3.60
C GLU A 355 15.50 14.49 -3.11
N VAL A 356 15.22 15.24 -2.04
CA VAL A 356 13.85 15.45 -1.56
C VAL A 356 12.99 16.16 -2.60
N LYS A 357 13.52 17.21 -3.25
CA LYS A 357 12.80 17.92 -4.31
C LYS A 357 12.50 16.99 -5.49
N GLU A 358 13.47 16.21 -5.93
CA GLU A 358 13.30 15.24 -7.01
C GLU A 358 12.27 14.16 -6.65
N PHE A 359 12.34 13.61 -5.44
CA PHE A 359 11.35 12.66 -4.96
C PHE A 359 9.93 13.23 -5.00
N PHE A 360 9.72 14.46 -4.53
CA PHE A 360 8.39 15.08 -4.53
C PHE A 360 7.89 15.40 -5.93
N SER A 361 8.78 15.81 -6.84
CA SER A 361 8.44 16.00 -8.24
C SER A 361 8.03 14.69 -8.91
N LEU A 362 8.79 13.61 -8.71
CA LEU A 362 8.53 12.31 -9.32
C LEU A 362 7.33 11.58 -8.70
N PHE A 363 7.26 11.49 -7.36
CA PHE A 363 6.29 10.64 -6.66
C PHE A 363 4.99 11.37 -6.30
N TYR A 364 5.07 12.68 -6.05
CA TYR A 364 3.91 13.47 -5.63
C TYR A 364 3.47 14.51 -6.65
N HIS A 365 4.20 14.63 -7.77
CA HIS A 365 3.89 15.57 -8.86
C HIS A 365 3.90 17.05 -8.39
N VAL A 366 4.73 17.36 -7.39
CA VAL A 366 4.84 18.69 -6.75
C VAL A 366 6.26 19.19 -6.78
N GLU A 367 6.44 20.40 -7.31
CA GLU A 367 7.72 21.11 -7.24
C GLU A 367 7.82 21.85 -5.90
N LEU A 368 8.72 21.41 -5.02
CA LEU A 368 8.89 22.03 -3.71
C LEU A 368 9.72 23.32 -3.81
N THR A 369 9.24 24.37 -3.15
CA THR A 369 10.07 25.55 -2.85
C THR A 369 11.00 25.27 -1.66
N ASP A 370 12.06 26.07 -1.50
CA ASP A 370 12.96 25.97 -0.34
C ASP A 370 12.20 26.15 0.99
N GLU A 371 11.22 27.05 1.03
CA GLU A 371 10.36 27.25 2.21
C GLU A 371 9.52 26.01 2.55
N GLN A 372 8.93 25.37 1.54
CA GLN A 372 8.18 24.13 1.74
C GLN A 372 9.09 22.99 2.22
N LEU A 373 10.28 22.89 1.66
CA LEU A 373 11.30 21.92 2.09
C LEU A 373 11.68 22.11 3.57
N ASP A 374 11.98 23.36 3.97
CA ASP A 374 12.27 23.69 5.37
C ASP A 374 11.11 23.33 6.31
N ASN A 375 9.88 23.53 5.87
CA ASN A 375 8.68 23.20 6.65
C ASN A 375 8.49 21.67 6.77
N LEU A 376 8.80 20.90 5.73
CA LEU A 376 8.78 19.44 5.79
C LEU A 376 9.69 18.91 6.91
N TYR A 377 10.90 19.41 7.00
CA TYR A 377 11.87 18.99 8.04
C TYR A 377 11.45 19.41 9.45
N LYS A 378 10.78 20.53 9.59
CA LYS A 378 10.28 21.03 10.88
C LYS A 378 8.98 20.35 11.31
N GLY A 379 8.38 19.52 10.44
CA GLY A 379 7.06 18.96 10.67
C GLY A 379 5.96 20.01 10.74
N ILE A 380 6.17 21.20 10.13
CA ILE A 380 5.19 22.28 10.07
C ILE A 380 4.34 22.11 8.83
N VAL A 381 3.02 22.10 9.05
CA VAL A 381 2.01 22.14 7.98
C VAL A 381 1.54 23.58 7.84
N GLN A 382 1.60 24.11 6.65
CA GLN A 382 0.99 25.40 6.32
C GLN A 382 -0.39 25.23 5.72
#